data_b800ec84137e5bf117758400285cc46e
#
_entry.id   b800ec84137e5bf117758400285cc46e
#
_cell.length_a   1.000
_cell.length_b   1.000
_cell.length_c   1.000
_cell.angle_alpha   90.00
_cell.angle_beta   90.00
_cell.angle_gamma   90.00
#
_symmetry.space_group_name_H-M   'P 1'
#
loop_
_entity.id
_entity.type
_entity.pdbx_description
1 polymer ?
#
loop_
_entity_poly.entity_id
_entity_poly.type
_entity_poly.pdbx_seq_one_letter_code
_entity_poly.pdbx_strand_id
1 'polypeptide(L)'
;METQILLIEDDAEISEMVSQHLRQEGMQVVAAYDGVAGVEQFHKQAFSVVLLDLMLPKQNGIDVLSQLRQQSTIPILIMSAKQSDFDKALGLGLGADDYIAKPFSLIELTARIRAAIRRSTQYSQVAEPESSVRVVGDLEIDLDNFWVRKHGQELKLTAKEFHILKLFVQHPKQVFTKTQIYNAVWDEEFFGDDNVLNVHIRRLREKIEDDPAEPRYILTLWGIGYKLGQF
;
A
#
# COMPACT_ATOMS: atom_id res chain seq x y z
N MET A 1 -5.97 -20.17 -2.30
CA MET A 1 -6.89 -19.48 -1.36
C MET A 1 -7.83 -18.63 -2.17
N GLU A 2 -9.12 -18.59 -1.81
CA GLU A 2 -10.06 -17.67 -2.46
C GLU A 2 -9.73 -16.24 -2.06
N THR A 3 -9.75 -15.34 -3.04
CA THR A 3 -9.49 -13.92 -2.79
C THR A 3 -10.71 -13.28 -2.15
N GLN A 4 -10.60 -12.87 -0.88
CA GLN A 4 -11.66 -12.18 -0.15
C GLN A 4 -11.43 -10.68 -0.12
N ILE A 5 -12.43 -9.91 -0.51
CA ILE A 5 -12.42 -8.45 -0.60
C ILE A 5 -13.43 -7.88 0.38
N LEU A 6 -13.03 -6.92 1.20
CA LEU A 6 -13.95 -6.07 1.95
C LEU A 6 -14.19 -4.79 1.15
N LEU A 7 -15.44 -4.55 0.78
CA LEU A 7 -15.89 -3.34 0.09
C LEU A 7 -16.69 -2.47 1.07
N ILE A 8 -16.19 -1.27 1.37
CA ILE A 8 -16.85 -0.31 2.26
C ILE A 8 -17.26 0.89 1.41
N GLU A 9 -18.53 0.94 1.04
CA GLU A 9 -19.10 1.89 0.09
C GLU A 9 -20.58 2.13 0.45
N ASP A 10 -20.99 3.37 0.68
CA ASP A 10 -22.35 3.69 1.10
C ASP A 10 -23.35 3.78 -0.07
N ASP A 11 -22.85 4.08 -1.27
CA ASP A 11 -23.68 4.04 -2.47
C ASP A 11 -23.98 2.60 -2.86
N ALA A 12 -25.25 2.20 -2.70
CA ALA A 12 -25.70 0.84 -2.96
C ALA A 12 -25.56 0.43 -4.44
N GLU A 13 -25.69 1.37 -5.38
CA GLU A 13 -25.56 1.08 -6.81
C GLU A 13 -24.09 0.84 -7.18
N ILE A 14 -23.18 1.66 -6.67
CA ILE A 14 -21.73 1.47 -6.85
C ILE A 14 -21.29 0.17 -6.17
N SER A 15 -21.73 -0.06 -4.93
CA SER A 15 -21.40 -1.26 -4.18
C SER A 15 -21.84 -2.54 -4.88
N GLU A 16 -23.07 -2.57 -5.41
CA GLU A 16 -23.58 -3.74 -6.15
C GLU A 16 -22.87 -3.92 -7.48
N MET A 17 -22.64 -2.84 -8.25
CA MET A 17 -21.94 -2.88 -9.52
C MET A 17 -20.52 -3.44 -9.35
N VAL A 18 -19.77 -2.92 -8.36
CA VAL A 18 -18.40 -3.37 -8.05
C VAL A 18 -18.42 -4.82 -7.57
N SER A 19 -19.33 -5.17 -6.65
CA SER A 19 -19.44 -6.52 -6.10
C SER A 19 -19.76 -7.56 -7.18
N GLN A 20 -20.70 -7.25 -8.07
CA GLN A 20 -21.08 -8.14 -9.15
C GLN A 20 -19.93 -8.38 -10.13
N HIS A 21 -19.24 -7.32 -10.52
CA HIS A 21 -18.08 -7.41 -11.42
C HIS A 21 -16.94 -8.24 -10.79
N LEU A 22 -16.58 -7.97 -9.53
CA LEU A 22 -15.49 -8.70 -8.87
C LEU A 22 -15.83 -10.17 -8.63
N ARG A 23 -17.11 -10.50 -8.37
CA ARG A 23 -17.57 -11.90 -8.30
C ARG A 23 -17.47 -12.61 -9.65
N GLN A 24 -17.77 -11.94 -10.76
CA GLN A 24 -17.55 -12.48 -12.12
C GLN A 24 -16.07 -12.74 -12.41
N GLU A 25 -15.19 -11.94 -11.81
CA GLU A 25 -13.74 -12.11 -11.88
C GLU A 25 -13.19 -13.20 -10.92
N GLY A 26 -14.07 -13.95 -10.23
CA GLY A 26 -13.73 -15.07 -9.34
C GLY A 26 -13.31 -14.64 -7.93
N MET A 27 -13.66 -13.45 -7.48
CA MET A 27 -13.34 -12.94 -6.16
C MET A 27 -14.57 -12.98 -5.24
N GLN A 28 -14.36 -13.22 -3.94
CA GLN A 28 -15.43 -13.12 -2.94
C GLN A 28 -15.49 -11.69 -2.40
N VAL A 29 -16.69 -11.11 -2.34
CA VAL A 29 -16.87 -9.73 -1.87
C VAL A 29 -17.84 -9.71 -0.69
N VAL A 30 -17.39 -9.11 0.40
CA VAL A 30 -18.21 -8.73 1.56
C VAL A 30 -18.39 -7.23 1.51
N ALA A 31 -19.65 -6.80 1.38
CA ALA A 31 -19.99 -5.38 1.33
C ALA A 31 -20.38 -4.85 2.71
N ALA A 32 -19.97 -3.63 3.01
CA ALA A 32 -20.42 -2.84 4.15
C ALA A 32 -20.78 -1.43 3.65
N TYR A 33 -21.86 -0.89 4.17
CA TYR A 33 -22.46 0.36 3.67
C TYR A 33 -22.20 1.57 4.58
N ASP A 34 -21.39 1.40 5.60
CA ASP A 34 -20.89 2.47 6.47
C ASP A 34 -19.57 2.07 7.13
N GLY A 35 -18.87 3.06 7.69
CA GLY A 35 -17.56 2.84 8.28
C GLY A 35 -17.59 1.91 9.50
N VAL A 36 -18.63 1.97 10.34
CA VAL A 36 -18.77 1.10 11.52
C VAL A 36 -18.96 -0.36 11.10
N ALA A 37 -19.88 -0.61 10.17
CA ALA A 37 -20.12 -1.95 9.63
C ALA A 37 -18.83 -2.49 8.93
N GLY A 38 -18.09 -1.63 8.24
CA GLY A 38 -16.82 -1.99 7.62
C GLY A 38 -15.78 -2.50 8.61
N VAL A 39 -15.58 -1.76 9.70
CA VAL A 39 -14.66 -2.17 10.79
C VAL A 39 -15.14 -3.45 11.47
N GLU A 40 -16.45 -3.61 11.72
CA GLU A 40 -16.98 -4.84 12.28
C GLU A 40 -16.76 -6.06 11.38
N GLN A 41 -16.96 -5.93 10.06
CA GLN A 41 -16.71 -7.02 9.12
C GLN A 41 -15.22 -7.37 9.06
N PHE A 42 -14.36 -6.35 9.11
CA PHE A 42 -12.91 -6.55 9.11
C PHE A 42 -12.42 -7.44 10.26
N HIS A 43 -13.04 -7.33 11.43
CA HIS A 43 -12.69 -8.15 12.60
C HIS A 43 -13.28 -9.57 12.58
N LYS A 44 -14.29 -9.85 11.75
CA LYS A 44 -14.97 -11.15 11.71
C LYS A 44 -14.23 -12.20 10.88
N GLN A 45 -13.46 -11.77 9.89
CA GLN A 45 -12.77 -12.68 8.97
C GLN A 45 -11.55 -12.02 8.32
N ALA A 46 -10.68 -12.84 7.71
CA ALA A 46 -9.51 -12.35 7.00
C ALA A 46 -9.87 -11.88 5.58
N PHE A 47 -9.27 -10.77 5.16
CA PHE A 47 -9.41 -10.23 3.81
C PHE A 47 -8.06 -10.15 3.11
N SER A 48 -8.08 -10.23 1.79
CA SER A 48 -6.90 -10.06 0.93
C SER A 48 -6.66 -8.60 0.58
N VAL A 49 -7.71 -7.78 0.56
CA VAL A 49 -7.68 -6.35 0.24
C VAL A 49 -8.95 -5.67 0.76
N VAL A 50 -8.84 -4.39 1.11
CA VAL A 50 -9.99 -3.51 1.42
C VAL A 50 -10.13 -2.47 0.33
N LEU A 51 -11.36 -2.29 -0.15
CA LEU A 51 -11.78 -1.15 -0.97
C LEU A 51 -12.56 -0.21 -0.06
N LEU A 52 -12.18 1.05 -0.02
CA LEU A 52 -12.69 1.99 0.98
C LEU A 52 -13.09 3.32 0.34
N ASP A 53 -14.37 3.70 0.45
CA ASP A 53 -14.74 5.09 0.20
C ASP A 53 -14.39 5.98 1.41
N LEU A 54 -14.01 7.20 1.14
CA LEU A 54 -13.76 8.21 2.18
C LEU A 54 -15.03 8.89 2.66
N MET A 55 -16.06 8.94 1.82
CA MET A 55 -17.30 9.69 2.08
C MET A 55 -18.38 8.78 2.70
N LEU A 56 -18.05 8.15 3.82
CA LEU A 56 -18.95 7.22 4.48
C LEU A 56 -19.82 7.89 5.57
N PRO A 57 -21.06 7.42 5.77
CA PRO A 57 -21.86 7.79 6.91
C PRO A 57 -21.38 7.12 8.20
N LYS A 58 -21.79 7.64 9.35
CA LYS A 58 -21.50 7.20 10.72
C LYS A 58 -20.03 7.33 11.13
N GLN A 59 -19.10 6.80 10.36
CA GLN A 59 -17.67 6.91 10.59
C GLN A 59 -16.97 7.26 9.28
N ASN A 60 -16.21 8.36 9.27
CA ASN A 60 -15.48 8.84 8.10
C ASN A 60 -14.45 7.78 7.63
N GLY A 61 -14.31 7.62 6.32
CA GLY A 61 -13.37 6.64 5.75
C GLY A 61 -11.92 6.88 6.15
N ILE A 62 -11.51 8.11 6.45
CA ILE A 62 -10.18 8.44 6.99
C ILE A 62 -9.97 7.80 8.38
N ASP A 63 -10.99 7.86 9.25
CA ASP A 63 -10.93 7.27 10.59
C ASP A 63 -10.93 5.73 10.48
N VAL A 64 -11.72 5.17 9.55
CA VAL A 64 -11.71 3.74 9.23
C VAL A 64 -10.33 3.30 8.78
N LEU A 65 -9.72 4.02 7.81
CA LEU A 65 -8.37 3.73 7.32
C LEU A 65 -7.35 3.70 8.45
N SER A 66 -7.35 4.74 9.30
CA SER A 66 -6.43 4.86 10.42
C SER A 66 -6.59 3.70 11.41
N GLN A 67 -7.84 3.31 11.70
CA GLN A 67 -8.15 2.21 12.61
C GLN A 67 -7.69 0.86 12.04
N LEU A 68 -7.94 0.60 10.77
CA LEU A 68 -7.51 -0.64 10.11
C LEU A 68 -5.97 -0.73 10.06
N ARG A 69 -5.29 0.38 9.81
CA ARG A 69 -3.82 0.42 9.74
C ARG A 69 -3.11 0.20 11.08
N GLN A 70 -3.73 0.52 12.18
CA GLN A 70 -3.19 0.18 13.51
C GLN A 70 -3.07 -1.34 13.71
N GLN A 71 -3.91 -2.12 13.01
CA GLN A 71 -4.07 -3.55 13.25
C GLN A 71 -3.55 -4.42 12.11
N SER A 72 -3.45 -3.89 10.88
CA SER A 72 -3.15 -4.69 9.70
C SER A 72 -2.35 -3.94 8.65
N THR A 73 -1.55 -4.71 7.91
CA THR A 73 -0.77 -4.27 6.74
C THR A 73 -1.37 -4.72 5.41
N ILE A 74 -2.57 -5.32 5.40
CA ILE A 74 -3.22 -5.74 4.15
C ILE A 74 -3.42 -4.53 3.22
N PRO A 75 -3.44 -4.71 1.91
CA PRO A 75 -3.67 -3.62 0.98
C PRO A 75 -5.01 -2.93 1.23
N ILE A 76 -5.02 -1.59 1.25
CA ILE A 76 -6.23 -0.76 1.28
C ILE A 76 -6.19 0.19 0.09
N LEU A 77 -7.17 0.06 -0.81
CA LEU A 77 -7.36 0.94 -1.95
C LEU A 77 -8.50 1.90 -1.66
N ILE A 78 -8.24 3.19 -1.74
CA ILE A 78 -9.28 4.22 -1.60
C ILE A 78 -10.00 4.39 -2.94
N MET A 79 -11.33 4.44 -2.91
CA MET A 79 -12.19 4.80 -4.02
C MET A 79 -12.96 6.06 -3.61
N SER A 80 -12.72 7.23 -4.21
CA SER A 80 -13.40 8.45 -3.76
C SER A 80 -13.65 9.44 -4.89
N ALA A 81 -14.75 10.20 -4.76
CA ALA A 81 -15.06 11.33 -5.62
C ALA A 81 -14.17 12.57 -5.35
N LYS A 82 -13.45 12.59 -4.23
CA LYS A 82 -12.51 13.66 -3.91
C LYS A 82 -11.30 13.59 -4.82
N GLN A 83 -11.11 14.60 -5.65
CA GLN A 83 -10.05 14.63 -6.67
C GLN A 83 -8.90 15.58 -6.30
N SER A 84 -8.97 16.28 -5.16
CA SER A 84 -7.89 17.20 -4.80
C SER A 84 -6.62 16.42 -4.47
N ASP A 85 -5.47 16.94 -4.89
CA ASP A 85 -4.17 16.36 -4.56
C ASP A 85 -3.95 16.27 -3.04
N PHE A 86 -4.58 17.18 -2.29
CA PHE A 86 -4.56 17.15 -0.83
C PHE A 86 -5.31 15.93 -0.26
N ASP A 87 -6.50 15.59 -0.76
CA ASP A 87 -7.27 14.42 -0.28
C ASP A 87 -6.56 13.11 -0.63
N LYS A 88 -5.97 13.01 -1.83
CA LYS A 88 -5.14 11.88 -2.24
C LYS A 88 -3.90 11.74 -1.34
N ALA A 89 -3.16 12.83 -1.15
CA ALA A 89 -1.98 12.86 -0.29
C ALA A 89 -2.33 12.52 1.17
N LEU A 90 -3.48 12.98 1.67
CA LEU A 90 -3.97 12.66 3.01
C LEU A 90 -4.30 11.18 3.15
N GLY A 91 -5.07 10.59 2.23
CA GLY A 91 -5.42 9.17 2.26
C GLY A 91 -4.19 8.26 2.18
N LEU A 92 -3.29 8.54 1.24
CA LEU A 92 -2.01 7.84 1.12
C LEU A 92 -1.11 8.12 2.33
N GLY A 93 -1.08 9.36 2.82
CA GLY A 93 -0.40 9.78 4.04
C GLY A 93 -0.88 9.06 5.31
N LEU A 94 -2.09 8.54 5.36
CA LEU A 94 -2.66 7.77 6.47
C LEU A 94 -2.59 6.24 6.30
N GLY A 95 -2.06 5.73 5.18
CA GLY A 95 -1.78 4.32 5.02
C GLY A 95 -2.47 3.60 3.90
N ALA A 96 -3.21 4.27 3.06
CA ALA A 96 -3.68 3.65 1.84
C ALA A 96 -2.51 3.24 0.93
N ASP A 97 -2.66 2.12 0.23
CA ASP A 97 -1.65 1.64 -0.72
C ASP A 97 -1.87 2.23 -2.11
N ASP A 98 -3.11 2.59 -2.44
CA ASP A 98 -3.46 3.18 -3.71
C ASP A 98 -4.75 4.03 -3.61
N TYR A 99 -5.00 4.86 -4.62
CA TYR A 99 -6.14 5.77 -4.70
C TYR A 99 -6.75 5.72 -6.09
N ILE A 100 -8.06 5.51 -6.17
CA ILE A 100 -8.83 5.49 -7.40
C ILE A 100 -9.90 6.58 -7.34
N ALA A 101 -9.85 7.51 -8.29
CA ALA A 101 -10.83 8.58 -8.36
C ALA A 101 -12.14 8.09 -9.00
N LYS A 102 -13.28 8.42 -8.42
CA LYS A 102 -14.60 8.23 -9.04
C LYS A 102 -14.86 9.38 -10.05
N PRO A 103 -15.41 9.09 -11.26
CA PRO A 103 -15.77 7.77 -11.79
C PRO A 103 -14.56 6.98 -12.28
N PHE A 104 -14.55 5.66 -12.04
CA PHE A 104 -13.47 4.77 -12.41
C PHE A 104 -13.92 3.66 -13.37
N SER A 105 -12.99 3.06 -14.09
CA SER A 105 -13.21 1.87 -14.89
C SER A 105 -13.15 0.62 -13.99
N LEU A 106 -14.12 -0.31 -14.13
CA LEU A 106 -14.09 -1.59 -13.43
C LEU A 106 -12.88 -2.44 -13.82
N ILE A 107 -12.41 -2.30 -15.07
CA ILE A 107 -11.20 -2.97 -15.56
C ILE A 107 -9.96 -2.43 -14.80
N GLU A 108 -9.86 -1.11 -14.66
CA GLU A 108 -8.78 -0.47 -13.91
C GLU A 108 -8.81 -0.90 -12.42
N LEU A 109 -10.00 -0.85 -11.79
CA LEU A 109 -10.18 -1.28 -10.41
C LEU A 109 -9.71 -2.73 -10.21
N THR A 110 -10.13 -3.65 -11.09
CA THR A 110 -9.72 -5.07 -11.03
C THR A 110 -8.22 -5.25 -11.21
N ALA A 111 -7.60 -4.53 -12.15
CA ALA A 111 -6.16 -4.58 -12.36
C ALA A 111 -5.40 -4.12 -11.11
N ARG A 112 -5.81 -3.02 -10.48
CA ARG A 112 -5.20 -2.50 -9.25
C ARG A 112 -5.39 -3.44 -8.06
N ILE A 113 -6.58 -4.05 -7.90
CA ILE A 113 -6.84 -5.08 -6.87
C ILE A 113 -5.89 -6.27 -7.05
N ARG A 114 -5.83 -6.82 -8.26
CA ARG A 114 -4.96 -7.97 -8.57
C ARG A 114 -3.49 -7.63 -8.32
N ALA A 115 -3.05 -6.45 -8.73
CA ALA A 115 -1.69 -5.98 -8.47
C ALA A 115 -1.41 -5.85 -6.97
N ALA A 116 -2.34 -5.29 -6.18
CA ALA A 116 -2.19 -5.16 -4.74
C ALA A 116 -2.11 -6.52 -4.04
N ILE A 117 -3.01 -7.46 -4.40
CA ILE A 117 -3.02 -8.81 -3.85
C ILE A 117 -1.77 -9.60 -4.26
N ARG A 118 -1.38 -9.55 -5.53
CA ARG A 118 -0.17 -10.21 -6.01
C ARG A 118 1.05 -9.77 -5.21
N ARG A 119 1.19 -8.47 -4.98
CA ARG A 119 2.29 -7.91 -4.17
C ARG A 119 2.26 -8.38 -2.71
N SER A 120 1.08 -8.57 -2.12
CA SER A 120 0.96 -9.05 -0.74
C SER A 120 1.10 -10.58 -0.62
N THR A 121 0.84 -11.37 -1.68
CA THR A 121 0.79 -12.83 -1.63
C THR A 121 1.91 -13.55 -2.40
N GLN A 122 2.41 -13.02 -3.51
CA GLN A 122 3.44 -13.69 -4.32
C GLN A 122 4.79 -13.81 -3.62
N TYR A 123 4.96 -13.10 -2.53
CA TYR A 123 6.18 -13.14 -1.76
C TYR A 123 6.16 -14.14 -0.59
N SER A 124 5.05 -14.86 -0.42
CA SER A 124 4.98 -15.98 0.53
C SER A 124 5.39 -17.35 -0.06
N GLN A 125 5.71 -17.41 -1.35
CA GLN A 125 6.03 -18.67 -2.03
C GLN A 125 7.18 -18.54 -3.05
N VAL A 126 8.42 -18.48 -2.62
CA VAL A 126 9.55 -19.09 -3.38
C VAL A 126 10.63 -19.54 -2.40
N ALA A 127 11.06 -20.78 -2.62
CA ALA A 127 11.83 -21.65 -1.78
C ALA A 127 13.34 -21.43 -1.75
N GLU A 128 13.90 -21.86 -0.64
CA GLU A 128 15.22 -22.38 -0.29
C GLU A 128 16.40 -21.43 -0.02
N PRO A 129 17.27 -21.76 0.97
CA PRO A 129 17.85 -20.76 1.82
C PRO A 129 19.31 -20.46 1.50
N GLU A 130 19.56 -19.43 0.73
CA GLU A 130 20.68 -18.54 1.06
C GLU A 130 20.05 -17.43 1.90
N SER A 131 20.61 -17.09 3.04
CA SER A 131 19.99 -16.16 4.00
C SER A 131 19.47 -14.91 3.27
N SER A 132 18.15 -14.82 3.11
CA SER A 132 17.45 -13.71 2.44
C SER A 132 17.53 -12.40 3.23
N VAL A 133 18.11 -12.51 4.44
CA VAL A 133 18.30 -11.36 5.33
C VAL A 133 19.47 -10.52 4.84
N ARG A 134 19.17 -9.29 4.47
CA ARG A 134 20.15 -8.25 4.16
C ARG A 134 20.31 -7.33 5.35
N VAL A 135 21.54 -7.03 5.69
CA VAL A 135 21.85 -6.04 6.73
C VAL A 135 22.30 -4.75 6.05
N VAL A 136 21.63 -3.65 6.37
CA VAL A 136 21.93 -2.32 5.85
C VAL A 136 21.96 -1.34 7.03
N GLY A 137 23.15 -0.95 7.48
CA GLY A 137 23.30 -0.21 8.73
C GLY A 137 22.72 -0.99 9.91
N ASP A 138 21.74 -0.41 10.59
CA ASP A 138 21.05 -1.01 11.74
C ASP A 138 19.76 -1.78 11.35
N LEU A 139 19.48 -1.88 10.04
CA LEU A 139 18.31 -2.60 9.52
C LEU A 139 18.68 -4.02 9.15
N GLU A 140 17.90 -4.96 9.64
CA GLU A 140 17.84 -6.35 9.19
C GLU A 140 16.58 -6.50 8.34
N ILE A 141 16.73 -6.90 7.08
CA ILE A 141 15.66 -6.93 6.09
C ILE A 141 15.58 -8.33 5.51
N ASP A 142 14.52 -9.05 5.80
CA ASP A 142 14.22 -10.31 5.16
C ASP A 142 13.40 -10.06 3.90
N LEU A 143 14.04 -10.27 2.75
CA LEU A 143 13.44 -10.00 1.45
C LEU A 143 12.39 -11.04 1.04
N ASP A 144 12.39 -12.22 1.65
CA ASP A 144 11.50 -13.32 1.33
C ASP A 144 10.31 -13.40 2.29
N ASN A 145 10.55 -13.16 3.59
CA ASN A 145 9.51 -13.18 4.60
C ASN A 145 8.90 -11.81 4.90
N PHE A 146 9.33 -10.75 4.19
CA PHE A 146 8.76 -9.40 4.26
C PHE A 146 8.77 -8.75 5.63
N TRP A 147 9.79 -9.01 6.43
CA TRP A 147 9.96 -8.29 7.68
C TRP A 147 11.22 -7.41 7.67
N VAL A 148 11.14 -6.35 8.43
CA VAL A 148 12.25 -5.43 8.69
C VAL A 148 12.37 -5.26 10.18
N ARG A 149 13.60 -5.35 10.71
CA ARG A 149 13.90 -5.04 12.09
C ARG A 149 14.94 -3.93 12.17
N LYS A 150 14.84 -3.10 13.19
CA LYS A 150 15.84 -2.11 13.56
C LYS A 150 16.15 -2.27 15.04
N HIS A 151 17.42 -2.45 15.40
CA HIS A 151 17.85 -2.75 16.77
C HIS A 151 17.10 -3.93 17.40
N GLY A 152 16.79 -4.97 16.60
CA GLY A 152 16.05 -6.15 17.05
C GLY A 152 14.52 -5.97 17.21
N GLN A 153 13.99 -4.78 16.96
CA GLN A 153 12.54 -4.50 16.97
C GLN A 153 11.96 -4.54 15.58
N GLU A 154 10.86 -5.26 15.40
CA GLU A 154 10.17 -5.37 14.12
C GLU A 154 9.45 -4.07 13.76
N LEU A 155 9.68 -3.60 12.54
CA LEU A 155 9.05 -2.42 11.96
C LEU A 155 7.84 -2.82 11.12
N LYS A 156 6.67 -2.26 11.41
CA LYS A 156 5.45 -2.50 10.62
C LYS A 156 5.46 -1.64 9.36
N LEU A 157 5.96 -2.18 8.27
CA LEU A 157 5.89 -1.55 6.94
C LEU A 157 4.63 -2.00 6.20
N THR A 158 4.02 -1.08 5.45
CA THR A 158 3.00 -1.47 4.45
C THR A 158 3.66 -2.15 3.27
N ALA A 159 2.88 -2.85 2.43
CA ALA A 159 3.41 -3.53 1.24
C ALA A 159 4.20 -2.59 0.33
N LYS A 160 3.71 -1.36 0.09
CA LYS A 160 4.40 -0.36 -0.75
C LYS A 160 5.70 0.14 -0.12
N GLU A 161 5.70 0.43 1.17
CA GLU A 161 6.90 0.85 1.89
C GLU A 161 7.98 -0.23 1.85
N PHE A 162 7.59 -1.50 2.06
CA PHE A 162 8.52 -2.62 1.96
C PHE A 162 9.08 -2.77 0.54
N HIS A 163 8.25 -2.67 -0.51
CA HIS A 163 8.71 -2.80 -1.89
C HIS A 163 9.66 -1.68 -2.31
N ILE A 164 9.40 -0.45 -1.85
CA ILE A 164 10.32 0.67 -2.05
C ILE A 164 11.67 0.36 -1.39
N LEU A 165 11.67 -0.10 -0.13
CA LEU A 165 12.89 -0.46 0.57
C LEU A 165 13.62 -1.61 -0.13
N LYS A 166 12.89 -2.67 -0.51
CA LYS A 166 13.42 -3.83 -1.24
C LYS A 166 14.10 -3.41 -2.55
N LEU A 167 13.48 -2.53 -3.33
CA LEU A 167 14.06 -2.02 -4.58
C LEU A 167 15.44 -1.40 -4.35
N PHE A 168 15.56 -0.55 -3.33
CA PHE A 168 16.84 0.09 -3.00
C PHE A 168 17.87 -0.89 -2.47
N VAL A 169 17.48 -1.82 -1.61
CA VAL A 169 18.38 -2.83 -1.02
C VAL A 169 18.90 -3.83 -2.06
N GLN A 170 18.10 -4.15 -3.06
CA GLN A 170 18.52 -5.00 -4.18
C GLN A 170 19.46 -4.27 -5.16
N HIS A 171 19.40 -2.94 -5.19
CA HIS A 171 20.21 -2.10 -6.09
C HIS A 171 20.94 -0.96 -5.35
N PRO A 172 21.83 -1.27 -4.41
CA PRO A 172 22.35 -0.30 -3.43
C PRO A 172 23.17 0.86 -4.01
N LYS A 173 23.67 0.70 -5.25
CA LYS A 173 24.47 1.74 -5.94
C LYS A 173 23.67 2.53 -6.96
N GLN A 174 22.44 2.13 -7.21
CA GLN A 174 21.60 2.72 -8.26
C GLN A 174 20.82 3.92 -7.75
N VAL A 175 20.76 4.95 -8.57
CA VAL A 175 19.83 6.07 -8.42
C VAL A 175 18.56 5.74 -9.22
N PHE A 176 17.43 5.90 -8.61
CA PHE A 176 16.12 5.70 -9.25
C PHE A 176 15.40 7.04 -9.39
N THR A 177 14.93 7.35 -10.57
CA THR A 177 13.96 8.43 -10.78
C THR A 177 12.64 8.08 -10.14
N LYS A 178 11.78 9.07 -9.87
CA LYS A 178 10.44 8.84 -9.33
C LYS A 178 9.61 7.91 -10.22
N THR A 179 9.68 8.10 -11.53
CA THR A 179 9.01 7.24 -12.52
C THR A 179 9.50 5.79 -12.43
N GLN A 180 10.81 5.58 -12.32
CA GLN A 180 11.36 4.23 -12.21
C GLN A 180 10.91 3.52 -10.92
N ILE A 181 10.89 4.23 -9.78
CA ILE A 181 10.40 3.67 -8.51
C ILE A 181 8.92 3.35 -8.62
N TYR A 182 8.13 4.27 -9.17
CA TYR A 182 6.69 4.07 -9.34
C TYR A 182 6.41 2.83 -10.19
N ASN A 183 6.98 2.74 -11.39
CA ASN A 183 6.79 1.61 -12.29
C ASN A 183 7.21 0.27 -11.65
N ALA A 184 8.34 0.26 -10.92
CA ALA A 184 8.83 -0.94 -10.26
C ALA A 184 7.96 -1.38 -9.06
N VAL A 185 7.35 -0.43 -8.35
CA VAL A 185 6.60 -0.71 -7.11
C VAL A 185 5.10 -0.83 -7.35
N TRP A 186 4.55 -0.09 -8.35
CA TRP A 186 3.12 -0.15 -8.67
C TRP A 186 2.81 -1.08 -9.83
N ASP A 187 3.83 -1.48 -10.61
CA ASP A 187 3.70 -2.36 -11.79
C ASP A 187 2.75 -1.78 -12.85
N GLU A 188 2.75 -0.46 -12.98
CA GLU A 188 1.91 0.33 -13.86
C GLU A 188 2.72 1.46 -14.49
N GLU A 189 2.27 1.95 -15.65
CA GLU A 189 2.84 3.17 -16.22
C GLU A 189 2.57 4.36 -15.31
N PHE A 190 3.58 5.21 -15.15
CA PHE A 190 3.49 6.42 -14.34
C PHE A 190 2.55 7.44 -15.02
N PHE A 191 1.41 7.71 -14.43
CA PHE A 191 0.43 8.70 -14.90
C PHE A 191 0.59 10.10 -14.28
N GLY A 192 1.79 10.48 -13.85
CA GLY A 192 2.12 11.89 -13.55
C GLY A 192 1.82 12.39 -12.15
N ASP A 193 1.43 11.55 -11.18
CA ASP A 193 1.24 12.00 -9.80
C ASP A 193 2.48 11.70 -8.92
N ASP A 194 3.42 12.65 -8.92
CA ASP A 194 4.64 12.62 -8.09
C ASP A 194 4.34 12.55 -6.58
N ASN A 195 3.14 12.94 -6.15
CA ASN A 195 2.79 13.05 -4.74
C ASN A 195 2.62 11.68 -4.08
N VAL A 196 2.10 10.69 -4.80
CA VAL A 196 1.92 9.32 -4.30
C VAL A 196 3.24 8.75 -3.78
N LEU A 197 4.29 8.80 -4.61
CA LEU A 197 5.61 8.30 -4.24
C LEU A 197 6.22 9.07 -3.07
N ASN A 198 6.13 10.41 -3.11
CA ASN A 198 6.72 11.26 -2.07
C ASN A 198 6.14 10.94 -0.69
N VAL A 199 4.83 10.66 -0.61
CA VAL A 199 4.16 10.28 0.63
C VAL A 199 4.67 8.93 1.15
N HIS A 200 4.81 7.93 0.30
CA HIS A 200 5.34 6.62 0.72
C HIS A 200 6.82 6.70 1.13
N ILE A 201 7.65 7.48 0.44
CA ILE A 201 9.04 7.73 0.83
C ILE A 201 9.12 8.41 2.19
N ARG A 202 8.28 9.43 2.43
CA ARG A 202 8.24 10.13 3.71
C ARG A 202 7.88 9.16 4.84
N ARG A 203 6.83 8.35 4.68
CA ARG A 203 6.39 7.39 5.69
C ARG A 203 7.40 6.28 5.94
N LEU A 204 8.04 5.80 4.88
CA LEU A 204 9.12 4.85 5.02
C LEU A 204 10.24 5.44 5.87
N ARG A 205 10.65 6.69 5.61
CA ARG A 205 11.64 7.39 6.43
C ARG A 205 11.21 7.54 7.89
N GLU A 206 9.96 7.91 8.15
CA GLU A 206 9.41 8.01 9.51
C GLU A 206 9.55 6.71 10.32
N LYS A 207 9.65 5.56 9.64
CA LYS A 207 9.77 4.24 10.27
C LYS A 207 11.22 3.73 10.36
N ILE A 208 12.05 4.00 9.37
CA ILE A 208 13.41 3.41 9.30
C ILE A 208 14.52 4.36 9.71
N GLU A 209 14.35 5.68 9.53
CA GLU A 209 15.37 6.67 9.88
C GLU A 209 15.35 6.98 11.38
N ASP A 210 16.46 7.45 11.91
CA ASP A 210 16.51 8.02 13.27
C ASP A 210 15.97 9.45 13.26
N ASP A 211 16.31 10.22 12.22
CA ASP A 211 15.75 11.52 11.91
C ASP A 211 15.27 11.54 10.44
N PRO A 212 13.93 11.58 10.21
CA PRO A 212 13.38 11.66 8.86
C PRO A 212 13.78 12.93 8.08
N ALA A 213 14.17 14.00 8.76
CA ALA A 213 14.63 15.24 8.13
C ALA A 213 16.08 15.15 7.65
N GLU A 214 16.89 14.31 8.31
CA GLU A 214 18.28 14.02 7.93
C GLU A 214 18.45 12.53 7.57
N PRO A 215 17.82 12.06 6.48
CA PRO A 215 17.74 10.63 6.16
C PRO A 215 19.12 10.06 5.82
N ARG A 216 19.43 8.87 6.36
CA ARG A 216 20.64 8.08 6.10
C ARG A 216 20.40 6.91 5.15
N TYR A 217 19.21 6.31 5.20
CA TYR A 217 18.85 5.12 4.40
C TYR A 217 18.34 5.49 3.02
N ILE A 218 17.36 6.40 2.93
CA ILE A 218 16.79 6.81 1.64
C ILE A 218 17.17 8.25 1.35
N LEU A 219 18.21 8.42 0.54
CA LEU A 219 18.75 9.75 0.19
C LEU A 219 17.99 10.36 -0.98
N THR A 220 17.69 11.67 -0.88
CA THR A 220 17.16 12.45 -2.00
C THR A 220 18.30 13.04 -2.83
N LEU A 221 18.24 12.83 -4.13
CA LEU A 221 19.05 13.52 -5.11
C LEU A 221 18.17 14.55 -5.82
N TRP A 222 18.30 15.80 -5.43
CA TRP A 222 17.44 16.87 -5.91
C TRP A 222 17.43 16.96 -7.44
N GLY A 223 16.23 17.02 -8.02
CA GLY A 223 16.04 17.05 -9.47
C GLY A 223 16.25 15.71 -10.19
N ILE A 224 16.67 14.63 -9.49
CA ILE A 224 16.97 13.32 -10.08
C ILE A 224 16.06 12.23 -9.52
N GLY A 225 16.03 12.04 -8.19
CA GLY A 225 15.27 10.97 -7.55
C GLY A 225 15.84 10.54 -6.21
N TYR A 226 15.90 9.23 -5.99
CA TYR A 226 16.28 8.65 -4.70
C TYR A 226 17.31 7.53 -4.86
N LYS A 227 18.08 7.27 -3.81
CA LYS A 227 19.02 6.14 -3.73
C LYS A 227 19.15 5.63 -2.29
N LEU A 228 19.72 4.42 -2.14
CA LEU A 228 20.15 3.92 -0.84
C LEU A 228 21.39 4.69 -0.37
N GLY A 229 21.47 4.96 0.94
CA GLY A 229 22.67 5.46 1.59
C GLY A 229 23.80 4.42 1.57
N GLN A 230 25.00 4.87 1.91
CA GLN A 230 26.17 3.99 2.02
C GLN A 230 26.42 3.67 3.49
N PHE A 231 26.61 2.37 3.80
CA PHE A 231 26.85 1.82 5.15
C PHE A 231 28.08 0.93 5.13
#